data_6fbd38c9e932e87b91a401076dc12092
#
_entry.id   6fbd38c9e932e87b91a401076dc12092
#
_cell.length_a   1.000
_cell.length_b   1.000
_cell.length_c   1.000
_cell.angle_alpha   90.00
_cell.angle_beta   90.00
_cell.angle_gamma   90.00
#
_symmetry.space_group_name_H-M   'P 1'
#
loop_
_entity.id
_entity.type
_entity.pdbx_description
1 polymer ?
#
loop_
_entity_poly.entity_id
_entity_poly.type
_entity_poly.pdbx_seq_one_letter_code
_entity_poly.pdbx_strand_id
1 'polypeptide(L)'
;MRKIQLVLVALIVLILSAFKADHVITIYMIGDSTMSNKPLEGNNQERGWGHVLGSFFTEDVRVENHAMNGRSSKSFIDEGRWKTVVNKIRPGDYVFIQFGHNDEKPQPERHTDPGTTFDENLRKFVRETRAKGGIPVLFNAIVRRNFRNNKNAVAEDDVRKDLSKSGKG
;
A
#
# COMPACT_ATOMS: atom_id res chain seq x y z
N MET A 1 9.47 50.51 22.81
CA MET A 1 8.40 49.52 22.96
C MET A 1 8.17 48.70 21.67
N ARG A 2 7.91 49.30 20.52
CA ARG A 2 7.62 48.62 19.24
C ARG A 2 8.75 47.69 18.74
N LYS A 3 10.04 48.05 18.93
CA LYS A 3 11.20 47.20 18.58
C LYS A 3 11.31 45.95 19.46
N ILE A 4 11.04 46.06 20.76
CA ILE A 4 11.09 44.96 21.70
C ILE A 4 9.96 43.94 21.39
N GLN A 5 8.77 44.44 21.03
CA GLN A 5 7.65 43.58 20.62
C GLN A 5 7.98 42.78 19.32
N LEU A 6 8.62 43.42 18.33
CA LEU A 6 9.06 42.75 17.10
C LEU A 6 10.11 41.67 17.37
N VAL A 7 11.05 41.92 18.25
CA VAL A 7 12.06 40.92 18.64
C VAL A 7 11.42 39.74 19.37
N LEU A 8 10.48 39.97 20.29
CA LEU A 8 9.75 38.96 20.98
C LEU A 8 8.91 38.06 20.03
N VAL A 9 8.22 38.68 19.08
CA VAL A 9 7.45 37.94 18.06
C VAL A 9 8.38 37.10 17.18
N ALA A 10 9.52 37.64 16.75
CA ALA A 10 10.50 36.89 15.96
C ALA A 10 11.08 35.68 16.74
N LEU A 11 11.35 35.85 18.04
CA LEU A 11 11.84 34.80 18.92
C LEU A 11 10.78 33.68 19.11
N ILE A 12 9.53 34.05 19.29
CA ILE A 12 8.41 33.11 19.40
C ILE A 12 8.24 32.31 18.10
N VAL A 13 8.32 32.95 16.95
CA VAL A 13 8.25 32.28 15.64
C VAL A 13 9.44 31.33 15.45
N LEU A 14 10.64 31.73 15.89
CA LEU A 14 11.83 30.89 15.83
C LEU A 14 11.70 29.65 16.76
N ILE A 15 11.19 29.82 17.97
CA ILE A 15 10.95 28.72 18.91
C ILE A 15 9.87 27.77 18.37
N LEU A 16 8.77 28.28 17.82
CA LEU A 16 7.71 27.48 17.24
C LEU A 16 8.17 26.70 16.00
N SER A 17 9.13 27.24 15.22
CA SER A 17 9.72 26.54 14.08
C SER A 17 10.74 25.46 14.48
N ALA A 18 11.30 25.52 15.70
CA ALA A 18 12.24 24.51 16.20
C ALA A 18 11.55 23.24 16.72
N PHE A 19 10.26 23.31 17.04
CA PHE A 19 9.46 22.11 17.38
C PHE A 19 8.97 21.42 16.09
N LYS A 20 9.89 20.84 15.29
CA LYS A 20 9.53 19.73 14.41
C LYS A 20 9.24 18.53 15.32
N ALA A 21 7.98 18.24 15.56
CA ALA A 21 7.62 16.95 16.15
C ALA A 21 8.19 15.88 15.21
N ASP A 22 9.08 15.02 15.74
CA ASP A 22 9.59 13.87 15.00
C ASP A 22 8.37 13.03 14.59
N HIS A 23 7.99 13.14 13.31
CA HIS A 23 6.87 12.41 12.77
C HIS A 23 7.33 10.97 12.53
N VAL A 24 6.81 10.05 13.34
CA VAL A 24 6.96 8.61 13.08
C VAL A 24 6.39 8.31 11.71
N ILE A 25 7.24 7.90 10.78
CA ILE A 25 6.83 7.55 9.41
C ILE A 25 5.93 6.33 9.48
N THR A 26 4.77 6.39 8.83
CA THR A 26 3.88 5.24 8.74
C THR A 26 3.93 4.62 7.35
N ILE A 27 4.10 3.30 7.28
CA ILE A 27 3.96 2.49 6.08
C ILE A 27 2.58 1.84 6.14
N TYR A 28 1.64 2.34 5.33
CA TYR A 28 0.35 1.71 5.11
C TYR A 28 0.48 0.65 4.04
N MET A 29 0.06 -0.57 4.33
CA MET A 29 0.09 -1.67 3.38
C MET A 29 -1.33 -1.98 2.92
N ILE A 30 -1.57 -1.93 1.62
CA ILE A 30 -2.85 -2.31 0.98
C ILE A 30 -2.61 -3.41 -0.04
N GLY A 31 -3.43 -4.46 0.02
CA GLY A 31 -3.23 -5.62 -0.84
C GLY A 31 -4.15 -6.78 -0.50
N ASP A 32 -3.82 -7.91 -1.06
CA ASP A 32 -4.58 -9.16 -0.92
C ASP A 32 -3.98 -10.12 0.15
N SER A 33 -4.31 -11.41 0.01
CA SER A 33 -3.91 -12.47 0.94
C SER A 33 -2.41 -12.71 0.99
N THR A 34 -1.66 -12.35 -0.04
CA THR A 34 -0.20 -12.55 -0.07
C THR A 34 0.54 -11.56 0.82
N MET A 35 -0.08 -10.41 1.10
CA MET A 35 0.44 -9.36 1.96
C MET A 35 -0.19 -9.37 3.36
N SER A 36 -1.44 -9.84 3.51
CA SER A 36 -2.25 -9.69 4.72
C SER A 36 -1.69 -10.42 5.94
N ASN A 37 -2.04 -9.92 7.11
CA ASN A 37 -1.84 -10.65 8.36
C ASN A 37 -2.67 -11.93 8.36
N LYS A 38 -2.14 -13.00 8.95
CA LYS A 38 -2.82 -14.28 9.10
C LYS A 38 -3.02 -14.60 10.57
N PRO A 39 -4.12 -15.28 10.93
CA PRO A 39 -4.27 -15.82 12.27
C PRO A 39 -3.08 -16.73 12.61
N LEU A 40 -2.56 -16.61 13.83
CA LEU A 40 -1.48 -17.47 14.32
C LEU A 40 -2.00 -18.70 15.05
N GLU A 41 -3.32 -18.79 15.24
CA GLU A 41 -4.00 -19.85 15.96
C GLU A 41 -4.08 -21.14 15.15
N GLY A 42 -4.08 -22.27 15.84
CA GLY A 42 -4.06 -23.60 15.23
C GLY A 42 -2.75 -23.89 14.50
N ASN A 43 -2.78 -24.83 13.57
CA ASN A 43 -1.61 -25.17 12.74
C ASN A 43 -1.52 -24.32 11.47
N ASN A 44 -2.03 -23.08 11.48
CA ASN A 44 -1.96 -22.24 10.31
C ASN A 44 -0.52 -21.76 10.05
N GLN A 45 0.08 -22.29 9.00
CA GLN A 45 1.46 -21.93 8.57
C GLN A 45 1.49 -20.82 7.53
N GLU A 46 0.32 -20.36 7.04
CA GLU A 46 0.28 -19.26 6.08
C GLU A 46 0.79 -17.97 6.69
N ARG A 47 1.60 -17.25 5.95
CA ARG A 47 2.05 -15.90 6.30
C ARG A 47 1.96 -15.02 5.06
N GLY A 48 1.32 -13.86 5.20
CA GLY A 48 1.50 -12.79 4.23
C GLY A 48 2.81 -12.06 4.55
N TRP A 49 3.54 -11.63 3.53
CA TRP A 49 4.84 -10.99 3.76
C TRP A 49 4.75 -9.71 4.61
N GLY A 50 3.61 -9.02 4.54
CA GLY A 50 3.36 -7.84 5.35
C GLY A 50 3.21 -8.12 6.84
N HIS A 51 2.97 -9.38 7.23
CA HIS A 51 2.86 -9.76 8.63
C HIS A 51 4.16 -9.55 9.41
N VAL A 52 5.28 -9.74 8.74
CA VAL A 52 6.62 -9.65 9.36
C VAL A 52 7.36 -8.37 9.01
N LEU A 53 6.81 -7.54 8.12
CA LEU A 53 7.53 -6.35 7.63
C LEU A 53 7.94 -5.40 8.76
N GLY A 54 7.09 -5.23 9.77
CA GLY A 54 7.37 -4.33 10.90
C GLY A 54 8.63 -4.68 11.68
N SER A 55 9.03 -5.97 11.70
CA SER A 55 10.24 -6.40 12.42
C SER A 55 11.57 -5.99 11.76
N PHE A 56 11.52 -5.44 10.55
CA PHE A 56 12.69 -4.95 9.81
C PHE A 56 12.95 -3.45 9.99
N PHE A 57 12.13 -2.76 10.78
CA PHE A 57 12.25 -1.33 11.03
C PHE A 57 12.47 -1.06 12.51
N THR A 58 13.03 0.12 12.79
CA THR A 58 13.20 0.68 14.13
C THR A 58 11.94 1.42 14.58
N GLU A 59 11.93 1.96 15.80
CA GLU A 59 10.74 2.58 16.43
C GLU A 59 10.26 3.87 15.72
N ASP A 60 11.07 4.46 14.87
CA ASP A 60 10.77 5.63 14.05
C ASP A 60 9.89 5.31 12.82
N VAL A 61 9.65 4.02 12.56
CA VAL A 61 8.76 3.56 11.48
C VAL A 61 7.64 2.67 12.04
N ARG A 62 6.40 3.04 11.75
CA ARG A 62 5.21 2.24 12.04
C ARG A 62 4.74 1.52 10.79
N VAL A 63 4.42 0.24 10.89
CA VAL A 63 3.78 -0.52 9.80
C VAL A 63 2.32 -0.79 10.15
N GLU A 64 1.40 -0.28 9.33
CA GLU A 64 -0.04 -0.57 9.42
C GLU A 64 -0.48 -1.43 8.23
N ASN A 65 -0.66 -2.73 8.47
CA ASN A 65 -1.06 -3.66 7.43
C ASN A 65 -2.59 -3.74 7.31
N HIS A 66 -3.13 -3.08 6.28
CA HIS A 66 -4.55 -3.09 5.92
C HIS A 66 -4.90 -4.11 4.83
N ALA A 67 -3.92 -4.87 4.32
CA ALA A 67 -4.16 -5.91 3.32
C ALA A 67 -5.14 -6.96 3.85
N MET A 68 -6.01 -7.49 2.97
CA MET A 68 -7.08 -8.37 3.36
C MET A 68 -7.23 -9.54 2.38
N ASN A 69 -7.41 -10.74 2.95
CA ASN A 69 -7.64 -11.96 2.16
C ASN A 69 -8.79 -11.80 1.17
N GLY A 70 -8.58 -12.24 -0.07
CA GLY A 70 -9.61 -12.30 -1.11
C GLY A 70 -9.98 -10.97 -1.74
N ARG A 71 -9.30 -9.86 -1.40
CA ARG A 71 -9.61 -8.53 -1.97
C ARG A 71 -8.80 -8.28 -3.22
N SER A 72 -9.49 -7.79 -4.25
CA SER A 72 -8.92 -7.16 -5.43
C SER A 72 -8.77 -5.66 -5.22
N SER A 73 -8.12 -4.97 -6.14
CA SER A 73 -8.05 -3.51 -6.14
C SER A 73 -9.47 -2.89 -6.12
N LYS A 74 -10.40 -3.47 -6.91
CA LYS A 74 -11.82 -3.07 -6.98
C LYS A 74 -12.52 -3.25 -5.65
N SER A 75 -12.57 -4.48 -5.12
CA SER A 75 -13.30 -4.75 -3.87
C SER A 75 -12.72 -4.00 -2.67
N PHE A 76 -11.41 -3.74 -2.67
CA PHE A 76 -10.77 -2.92 -1.63
C PHE A 76 -11.25 -1.47 -1.65
N ILE A 77 -11.55 -0.93 -2.85
CA ILE A 77 -12.15 0.40 -3.01
C ILE A 77 -13.63 0.36 -2.63
N ASP A 78 -14.40 -0.57 -3.19
CA ASP A 78 -15.86 -0.66 -3.06
C ASP A 78 -16.30 -0.90 -1.60
N GLU A 79 -15.52 -1.67 -0.82
CA GLU A 79 -15.75 -1.89 0.61
C GLU A 79 -15.34 -0.70 1.50
N GLY A 80 -14.89 0.41 0.92
CA GLY A 80 -14.45 1.60 1.67
C GLY A 80 -13.11 1.43 2.41
N ARG A 81 -12.39 0.33 2.22
CA ARG A 81 -11.10 0.05 2.87
C ARG A 81 -10.05 1.08 2.47
N TRP A 82 -9.99 1.41 1.18
CA TRP A 82 -9.11 2.46 0.70
C TRP A 82 -9.41 3.81 1.34
N LYS A 83 -10.70 4.17 1.47
CA LYS A 83 -11.11 5.42 2.11
C LYS A 83 -10.61 5.51 3.56
N THR A 84 -10.62 4.39 4.27
CA THR A 84 -10.09 4.32 5.63
C THR A 84 -8.58 4.61 5.68
N VAL A 85 -7.81 4.07 4.72
CA VAL A 85 -6.35 4.26 4.67
C VAL A 85 -6.00 5.68 4.23
N VAL A 86 -6.56 6.15 3.10
CA VAL A 86 -6.20 7.46 2.53
C VAL A 86 -6.49 8.63 3.48
N ASN A 87 -7.46 8.48 4.38
CA ASN A 87 -7.78 9.49 5.38
C ASN A 87 -6.74 9.59 6.52
N LYS A 88 -5.92 8.56 6.71
CA LYS A 88 -4.87 8.52 7.74
C LYS A 88 -3.53 9.06 7.23
N ILE A 89 -3.30 9.03 5.92
CA ILE A 89 -2.01 9.39 5.30
C ILE A 89 -1.63 10.83 5.64
N ARG A 90 -0.40 11.01 6.07
CA ARG A 90 0.26 12.29 6.33
C ARG A 90 1.44 12.49 5.36
N PRO A 91 1.88 13.72 5.13
CA PRO A 91 3.07 13.97 4.33
C PRO A 91 4.29 13.19 4.85
N GLY A 92 4.97 12.47 3.95
CA GLY A 92 6.12 11.63 4.27
C GLY A 92 5.79 10.16 4.59
N ASP A 93 4.52 9.80 4.79
CA ASP A 93 4.11 8.40 4.94
C ASP A 93 4.23 7.62 3.62
N TYR A 94 4.38 6.31 3.71
CA TYR A 94 4.42 5.42 2.56
C TYR A 94 3.12 4.63 2.42
N VAL A 95 2.75 4.34 1.17
CA VAL A 95 1.67 3.37 0.87
C VAL A 95 2.23 2.28 -0.03
N PHE A 96 2.32 1.07 0.50
CA PHE A 96 2.73 -0.15 -0.19
C PHE A 96 1.50 -0.81 -0.79
N ILE A 97 1.48 -0.99 -2.12
CA ILE A 97 0.31 -1.39 -2.91
C ILE A 97 0.62 -2.67 -3.64
N GLN A 98 -0.11 -3.76 -3.35
CA GLN A 98 0.04 -5.05 -4.05
C GLN A 98 -1.31 -5.71 -4.28
N PHE A 99 -1.78 -5.72 -5.51
CA PHE A 99 -2.99 -6.40 -5.97
C PHE A 99 -2.72 -7.20 -7.25
N GLY A 100 -3.70 -7.98 -7.69
CA GLY A 100 -3.68 -8.73 -8.93
C GLY A 100 -4.37 -10.10 -8.83
N HIS A 101 -4.02 -10.94 -7.84
CA HIS A 101 -4.52 -12.31 -7.72
C HIS A 101 -6.04 -12.45 -7.60
N ASN A 102 -6.73 -11.44 -7.09
CA ASN A 102 -8.18 -11.44 -7.01
C ASN A 102 -8.80 -10.60 -8.12
N ASP A 103 -8.05 -9.72 -8.72
CA ASP A 103 -8.46 -8.89 -9.85
C ASP A 103 -8.67 -9.74 -11.12
N GLU A 104 -7.88 -10.81 -11.32
CA GLU A 104 -8.04 -11.77 -12.41
C GLU A 104 -9.24 -12.73 -12.25
N LYS A 105 -9.88 -12.76 -11.07
CA LYS A 105 -10.99 -13.66 -10.78
C LYS A 105 -12.25 -13.25 -11.56
N PRO A 106 -13.06 -14.25 -12.07
CA PRO A 106 -14.23 -13.94 -12.89
C PRO A 106 -15.41 -13.34 -12.11
N GLN A 107 -15.37 -13.32 -10.78
CA GLN A 107 -16.46 -12.80 -9.98
C GLN A 107 -16.57 -11.26 -10.11
N PRO A 108 -17.72 -10.71 -10.50
CA PRO A 108 -17.89 -9.29 -10.81
C PRO A 108 -17.50 -8.33 -9.68
N GLU A 109 -17.66 -8.76 -8.43
CA GLU A 109 -17.30 -7.96 -7.26
C GLU A 109 -15.78 -7.78 -7.08
N ARG A 110 -14.97 -8.60 -7.78
CA ARG A 110 -13.51 -8.56 -7.70
C ARG A 110 -12.83 -8.30 -9.02
N HIS A 111 -13.47 -8.70 -10.10
CA HIS A 111 -12.86 -8.66 -11.43
C HIS A 111 -12.50 -7.24 -11.87
N THR A 112 -11.32 -7.11 -12.45
CA THR A 112 -10.85 -5.93 -13.15
C THR A 112 -10.09 -6.35 -14.40
N ASP A 113 -10.15 -5.51 -15.44
CA ASP A 113 -9.47 -5.76 -16.71
C ASP A 113 -8.11 -5.04 -16.74
N PRO A 114 -7.03 -5.77 -17.02
CA PRO A 114 -5.70 -5.19 -17.23
C PRO A 114 -5.71 -4.16 -18.39
N GLY A 115 -4.96 -3.08 -18.23
CA GLY A 115 -4.91 -1.99 -19.19
C GLY A 115 -6.07 -1.00 -19.10
N THR A 116 -7.13 -1.31 -18.33
CA THR A 116 -8.29 -0.44 -18.11
C THR A 116 -8.61 -0.31 -16.63
N THR A 117 -9.61 -1.03 -16.11
CA THR A 117 -10.12 -0.85 -14.74
C THR A 117 -9.11 -1.19 -13.66
N PHE A 118 -8.22 -2.19 -13.88
CA PHE A 118 -7.14 -2.47 -12.95
C PHE A 118 -6.17 -1.28 -12.85
N ASP A 119 -5.73 -0.77 -13.99
CA ASP A 119 -4.80 0.36 -14.07
C ASP A 119 -5.42 1.63 -13.49
N GLU A 120 -6.72 1.87 -13.72
CA GLU A 120 -7.45 3.00 -13.15
C GLU A 120 -7.45 2.94 -11.62
N ASN A 121 -7.67 1.76 -11.04
CA ASN A 121 -7.61 1.56 -9.59
C ASN A 121 -6.21 1.82 -9.05
N LEU A 122 -5.16 1.32 -9.70
CA LEU A 122 -3.78 1.58 -9.29
C LEU A 122 -3.44 3.07 -9.40
N ARG A 123 -3.81 3.72 -10.51
CA ARG A 123 -3.64 5.18 -10.67
C ARG A 123 -4.39 5.97 -9.60
N LYS A 124 -5.59 5.53 -9.21
CA LYS A 124 -6.34 6.13 -8.11
C LYS A 124 -5.56 6.08 -6.80
N PHE A 125 -5.05 4.91 -6.41
CA PHE A 125 -4.25 4.76 -5.19
C PHE A 125 -3.02 5.67 -5.22
N VAL A 126 -2.27 5.69 -6.32
CA VAL A 126 -1.09 6.53 -6.49
C VAL A 126 -1.42 8.01 -6.40
N ARG A 127 -2.43 8.46 -7.16
CA ARG A 127 -2.83 9.87 -7.20
C ARG A 127 -3.30 10.38 -5.84
N GLU A 128 -4.16 9.60 -5.17
CA GLU A 128 -4.72 10.00 -3.88
C GLU A 128 -3.69 9.93 -2.75
N THR A 129 -2.75 8.98 -2.79
CA THR A 129 -1.60 8.96 -1.88
C THR A 129 -0.75 10.23 -2.03
N ARG A 130 -0.39 10.57 -3.28
CA ARG A 130 0.40 11.78 -3.58
C ARG A 130 -0.33 13.06 -3.18
N ALA A 131 -1.64 13.12 -3.37
CA ALA A 131 -2.45 14.26 -2.97
C ALA A 131 -2.45 14.50 -1.45
N LYS A 132 -2.16 13.47 -0.65
CA LYS A 132 -1.95 13.56 0.80
C LYS A 132 -0.49 13.85 1.20
N GLY A 133 0.42 13.99 0.23
CA GLY A 133 1.86 14.13 0.48
C GLY A 133 2.55 12.80 0.81
N GLY A 134 1.87 11.67 0.64
CA GLY A 134 2.42 10.34 0.84
C GLY A 134 3.19 9.84 -0.38
N ILE A 135 3.98 8.79 -0.19
CA ILE A 135 4.85 8.16 -1.17
C ILE A 135 4.28 6.78 -1.54
N PRO A 136 3.67 6.62 -2.74
CA PRO A 136 3.17 5.32 -3.17
C PRO A 136 4.31 4.43 -3.67
N VAL A 137 4.29 3.15 -3.30
CA VAL A 137 5.20 2.09 -3.77
C VAL A 137 4.37 0.94 -4.30
N LEU A 138 4.49 0.66 -5.59
CA LEU A 138 3.78 -0.43 -6.27
C LEU A 138 4.63 -1.69 -6.27
N PHE A 139 4.03 -2.80 -5.88
CA PHE A 139 4.63 -4.14 -5.93
C PHE A 139 3.91 -5.00 -6.96
N ASN A 140 4.68 -5.81 -7.69
CA ASN A 140 4.11 -6.85 -8.52
C ASN A 140 3.42 -7.91 -7.68
N ALA A 141 2.38 -8.54 -8.23
CA ALA A 141 1.78 -9.72 -7.63
C ALA A 141 2.83 -10.84 -7.50
N ILE A 142 2.75 -11.60 -6.41
CA ILE A 142 3.64 -12.74 -6.17
C ILE A 142 3.33 -13.84 -7.22
N VAL A 143 4.38 -14.41 -7.80
CA VAL A 143 4.25 -15.48 -8.79
C VAL A 143 3.62 -16.73 -8.14
N ARG A 144 2.55 -17.25 -8.73
CA ARG A 144 1.94 -18.53 -8.32
C ARG A 144 2.69 -19.69 -8.93
N ARG A 145 2.91 -20.75 -8.16
CA ARG A 145 3.47 -22.01 -8.64
C ARG A 145 2.38 -22.85 -9.31
N ASN A 146 1.88 -22.42 -10.45
CA ASN A 146 0.97 -23.21 -11.28
C ASN A 146 1.81 -24.05 -12.25
N PHE A 147 2.05 -25.32 -11.91
CA PHE A 147 2.70 -26.25 -12.82
C PHE A 147 1.62 -26.83 -13.75
N ARG A 148 1.62 -26.47 -15.03
CA ARG A 148 0.92 -27.23 -16.05
C ARG A 148 1.72 -28.51 -16.32
N ASN A 149 1.06 -29.59 -16.73
CA ASN A 149 1.60 -30.96 -16.93
C ASN A 149 2.85 -31.07 -17.86
N ASN A 150 3.51 -30.02 -18.16
CA ASN A 150 4.76 -29.98 -18.90
C ASN A 150 5.91 -29.89 -17.90
N LYS A 151 6.67 -30.94 -17.77
CA LYS A 151 7.75 -31.15 -16.78
C LYS A 151 8.80 -30.03 -16.72
N ASN A 152 8.76 -29.03 -17.61
CA ASN A 152 9.73 -27.95 -17.73
C ASN A 152 9.12 -26.54 -17.83
N ALA A 153 7.80 -26.36 -17.69
CA ALA A 153 7.17 -25.06 -17.80
C ALA A 153 6.93 -24.48 -16.41
N VAL A 154 7.69 -23.48 -16.03
CA VAL A 154 7.24 -22.52 -15.03
C VAL A 154 5.98 -21.87 -15.61
N ALA A 155 4.83 -22.02 -14.95
CA ALA A 155 3.61 -21.40 -15.43
C ALA A 155 3.85 -19.88 -15.53
N GLU A 156 3.65 -19.36 -16.71
CA GLU A 156 3.56 -17.93 -16.90
C GLU A 156 2.38 -17.44 -16.04
N ASP A 157 2.69 -16.61 -15.07
CA ASP A 157 1.69 -15.91 -14.28
C ASP A 157 1.09 -14.83 -15.17
N ASP A 158 -0.15 -15.03 -15.61
CA ASP A 158 -0.83 -14.10 -16.52
C ASP A 158 -0.90 -12.70 -15.90
N VAL A 159 -1.07 -12.62 -14.59
CA VAL A 159 -1.04 -11.35 -13.83
C VAL A 159 0.29 -10.61 -14.02
N ARG A 160 1.41 -11.33 -14.07
CA ARG A 160 2.74 -10.73 -14.26
C ARG A 160 2.93 -10.18 -15.67
N LYS A 161 2.37 -10.86 -16.69
CA LYS A 161 2.38 -10.35 -18.06
C LYS A 161 1.61 -9.05 -18.21
N ASP A 162 0.49 -8.97 -17.54
CA ASP A 162 -0.39 -7.81 -17.60
C ASP A 162 0.18 -6.61 -16.82
N LEU A 163 0.74 -6.84 -15.64
CA LEU A 163 1.44 -5.80 -14.88
C LEU A 163 2.68 -5.27 -15.60
N SER A 164 3.39 -6.11 -16.39
CA SER A 164 4.53 -5.66 -17.18
C SER A 164 4.12 -4.76 -18.35
N LYS A 165 2.87 -4.85 -18.80
CA LYS A 165 2.30 -3.98 -19.84
C LYS A 165 1.82 -2.65 -19.28
N SER A 166 1.26 -2.65 -18.06
CA SER A 166 0.73 -1.44 -17.42
C SER A 166 1.82 -0.47 -16.95
N GLY A 167 3.04 -0.94 -16.71
CA GLY A 167 4.17 -0.11 -16.25
C GLY A 167 4.90 0.68 -17.36
N LYS A 168 4.43 0.64 -18.61
CA LYS A 168 5.05 1.31 -19.77
C LYS A 168 4.31 2.55 -20.26
N GLY A 169 3.46 3.12 -19.44
CA GLY A 169 2.73 4.35 -19.72
C GLY A 169 3.14 5.52 -18.81
#